data_be1f9377007edb4533417e9e1e9ea38b
#
_entry.id   be1f9377007edb4533417e9e1e9ea38b
#
_cell.length_a   1.000
_cell.length_b   1.000
_cell.length_c   1.000
_cell.angle_alpha   90.00
_cell.angle_beta   90.00
_cell.angle_gamma   90.00
#
_symmetry.space_group_name_H-M   'P 1'
#
loop_
_entity.id
_entity.type
_entity.pdbx_description
1 polymer ?
#
loop_
_entity_poly.entity_id
_entity_poly.type
_entity_poly.pdbx_seq_one_letter_code
_entity_poly.pdbx_strand_id
1 'polypeptide(L)'
;QSISAAPPPAPAPTAKPEELRLPSDLPAELAADYRRYFEAARSYKQVLDEVGRDGYKARRSSLKNEYAARLSREEAKEKQLRGEAIVELERFLNRYPQHPRHSPEAMFRLAELHFERTSEAFIGQSRAQSGEIVTIPDYNPSVELYRRLLRDFPTYRNNHLATYLLGYCLGEMDHDEEARQAFLGLVCANKFEPLATPAPPVGRKNKPPYDGCEPRKSDGKLLAE
;
A
#
# COMPACT_ATOMS: atom_id res chain seq x y z
N GLN A 1 8.59 -15.73 -20.83
CA GLN A 1 8.07 -15.71 -19.46
C GLN A 1 6.63 -16.16 -19.53
N SER A 2 6.39 -17.44 -19.19
CA SER A 2 5.06 -18.05 -19.20
C SER A 2 4.25 -17.47 -18.05
N ILE A 3 3.23 -16.69 -18.37
CA ILE A 3 2.21 -16.24 -17.43
C ILE A 3 1.48 -17.52 -16.99
N SER A 4 1.74 -17.95 -15.77
CA SER A 4 1.05 -19.10 -15.16
C SER A 4 -0.44 -18.78 -15.09
N ALA A 5 -1.25 -19.63 -15.71
CA ALA A 5 -2.71 -19.52 -15.71
C ALA A 5 -3.24 -19.45 -14.27
N ALA A 6 -4.27 -18.64 -14.05
CA ALA A 6 -4.98 -18.56 -12.78
C ALA A 6 -5.38 -19.96 -12.27
N PRO A 7 -5.34 -20.21 -10.94
CA PRO A 7 -5.77 -21.49 -10.41
C PRO A 7 -7.22 -21.77 -10.82
N PRO A 8 -7.55 -23.02 -11.16
CA PRO A 8 -8.92 -23.37 -11.53
C PRO A 8 -9.89 -23.00 -10.40
N PRO A 9 -11.11 -22.59 -10.74
CA PRO A 9 -12.13 -22.27 -9.75
C PRO A 9 -12.37 -23.45 -8.82
N ALA A 10 -12.72 -23.17 -7.57
CA ALA A 10 -13.08 -24.20 -6.61
C ALA A 10 -14.19 -25.08 -7.17
N PRO A 11 -14.15 -26.41 -6.96
CA PRO A 11 -15.23 -27.28 -7.40
C PRO A 11 -16.55 -26.79 -6.82
N ALA A 12 -17.57 -26.74 -7.67
CA ALA A 12 -18.91 -26.31 -7.26
C ALA A 12 -19.40 -27.18 -6.08
N PRO A 13 -20.21 -26.64 -5.16
CA PRO A 13 -20.76 -27.41 -4.05
C PRO A 13 -21.48 -28.63 -4.61
N THR A 14 -21.09 -29.80 -4.13
CA THR A 14 -21.68 -31.06 -4.56
C THR A 14 -23.20 -30.99 -4.38
N ALA A 15 -23.94 -31.33 -5.43
CA ALA A 15 -25.40 -31.46 -5.37
C ALA A 15 -25.80 -32.37 -4.20
N LYS A 16 -26.93 -32.05 -3.56
CA LYS A 16 -27.49 -32.89 -2.49
C LYS A 16 -27.48 -34.35 -2.92
N PRO A 17 -27.17 -35.30 -2.00
CA PRO A 17 -27.16 -36.73 -2.33
C PRO A 17 -28.52 -37.08 -2.91
N GLU A 18 -28.50 -37.64 -4.12
CA GLU A 18 -29.67 -38.10 -4.82
C GLU A 18 -30.31 -39.23 -4.00
N GLU A 19 -31.54 -39.03 -3.54
CA GLU A 19 -32.27 -40.04 -2.79
C GLU A 19 -32.58 -41.23 -3.73
N LEU A 20 -32.21 -42.41 -3.31
CA LEU A 20 -32.50 -43.65 -4.05
C LEU A 20 -34.00 -43.87 -4.11
N ARG A 21 -34.62 -43.60 -5.26
CA ARG A 21 -36.02 -43.94 -5.54
C ARG A 21 -36.05 -45.26 -6.31
N LEU A 22 -36.35 -46.35 -5.58
CA LEU A 22 -36.56 -47.63 -6.22
C LEU A 22 -37.91 -47.64 -6.93
N PRO A 23 -37.99 -48.17 -8.17
CA PRO A 23 -39.27 -48.43 -8.82
C PRO A 23 -40.08 -49.40 -7.98
N SER A 24 -41.38 -49.18 -7.87
CA SER A 24 -42.27 -49.97 -7.01
C SER A 24 -42.54 -51.39 -7.53
N ASP A 25 -42.16 -51.69 -8.76
CA ASP A 25 -42.38 -52.92 -9.49
C ASP A 25 -41.14 -53.84 -9.56
N LEU A 26 -40.06 -53.50 -8.84
CA LEU A 26 -38.81 -54.30 -8.86
C LEU A 26 -38.94 -55.59 -8.05
N PRO A 27 -38.51 -56.76 -8.57
CA PRO A 27 -38.39 -57.98 -7.80
C PRO A 27 -37.47 -57.80 -6.58
N ALA A 28 -37.80 -58.45 -5.45
CA ALA A 28 -37.11 -58.27 -4.17
C ALA A 28 -35.60 -58.55 -4.24
N GLU A 29 -35.19 -59.55 -5.02
CA GLU A 29 -33.76 -59.88 -5.23
C GLU A 29 -33.03 -58.75 -6.02
N LEU A 30 -33.63 -58.27 -7.06
CA LEU A 30 -33.08 -57.20 -7.90
C LEU A 30 -33.02 -55.90 -7.11
N ALA A 31 -33.99 -55.64 -6.25
CA ALA A 31 -34.00 -54.46 -5.37
C ALA A 31 -32.85 -54.49 -4.35
N ALA A 32 -32.47 -55.68 -3.86
CA ALA A 32 -31.33 -55.84 -2.95
C ALA A 32 -30.00 -55.57 -3.65
N ASP A 33 -29.82 -56.08 -4.86
CA ASP A 33 -28.61 -55.85 -5.65
C ASP A 33 -28.49 -54.38 -6.11
N TYR A 34 -29.60 -53.75 -6.46
CA TYR A 34 -29.62 -52.32 -6.81
C TYR A 34 -29.23 -51.44 -5.62
N ARG A 35 -29.69 -51.77 -4.41
CA ARG A 35 -29.26 -51.02 -3.19
C ARG A 35 -27.76 -51.17 -2.96
N ARG A 36 -27.21 -52.40 -3.05
CA ARG A 36 -25.76 -52.64 -2.90
C ARG A 36 -24.93 -51.86 -3.91
N TYR A 37 -25.37 -51.88 -5.18
CA TYR A 37 -24.72 -51.10 -6.23
C TYR A 37 -24.76 -49.61 -5.91
N PHE A 38 -25.91 -49.08 -5.51
CA PHE A 38 -26.07 -47.65 -5.22
C PHE A 38 -25.26 -47.23 -4.00
N GLU A 39 -25.18 -48.03 -2.97
CA GLU A 39 -24.34 -47.79 -1.80
C GLU A 39 -22.86 -47.79 -2.18
N ALA A 40 -22.42 -48.74 -2.98
CA ALA A 40 -21.05 -48.78 -3.48
C ALA A 40 -20.70 -47.60 -4.37
N ALA A 41 -21.60 -47.21 -5.28
CA ALA A 41 -21.42 -46.04 -6.14
C ALA A 41 -21.38 -44.72 -5.34
N ARG A 42 -22.22 -44.62 -4.30
CA ARG A 42 -22.23 -43.47 -3.37
C ARG A 42 -20.94 -43.37 -2.58
N SER A 43 -20.49 -44.51 -2.03
CA SER A 43 -19.21 -44.61 -1.31
C SER A 43 -18.03 -44.20 -2.21
N TYR A 44 -17.99 -44.74 -3.42
CA TYR A 44 -16.97 -44.39 -4.40
C TYR A 44 -16.96 -42.89 -4.74
N LYS A 45 -18.15 -42.31 -4.97
CA LYS A 45 -18.27 -40.85 -5.21
C LYS A 45 -17.78 -40.02 -4.03
N GLN A 46 -18.08 -40.43 -2.79
CA GLN A 46 -17.59 -39.74 -1.59
C GLN A 46 -16.06 -39.75 -1.51
N VAL A 47 -15.43 -40.90 -1.80
CA VAL A 47 -13.97 -41.03 -1.83
C VAL A 47 -13.36 -40.14 -2.92
N LEU A 48 -13.95 -40.11 -4.11
CA LEU A 48 -13.49 -39.22 -5.20
C LEU A 48 -13.60 -37.73 -4.83
N ASP A 49 -14.71 -37.32 -4.23
CA ASP A 49 -14.93 -35.96 -3.77
C ASP A 49 -13.95 -35.57 -2.66
N GLU A 50 -13.60 -36.50 -1.78
CA GLU A 50 -12.60 -36.28 -0.72
C GLU A 50 -11.19 -36.12 -1.30
N VAL A 51 -10.77 -37.07 -2.14
CA VAL A 51 -9.47 -37.02 -2.84
C VAL A 51 -9.34 -35.72 -3.67
N GLY A 52 -10.39 -35.34 -4.38
CA GLY A 52 -10.44 -34.11 -5.15
C GLY A 52 -10.27 -32.86 -4.28
N ARG A 53 -11.00 -32.78 -3.16
CA ARG A 53 -10.89 -31.67 -2.20
C ARG A 53 -9.52 -31.58 -1.55
N ASP A 54 -8.96 -32.69 -1.15
CA ASP A 54 -7.67 -32.73 -0.48
C ASP A 54 -6.53 -32.43 -1.45
N GLY A 55 -6.59 -32.93 -2.67
CA GLY A 55 -5.68 -32.57 -3.75
C GLY A 55 -5.73 -31.07 -4.06
N TYR A 56 -6.94 -30.48 -4.11
CA TYR A 56 -7.11 -29.03 -4.31
C TYR A 56 -6.52 -28.21 -3.14
N LYS A 57 -6.83 -28.61 -1.90
CA LYS A 57 -6.31 -27.94 -0.70
C LYS A 57 -4.79 -28.00 -0.63
N ALA A 58 -4.20 -29.17 -0.88
CA ALA A 58 -2.76 -29.37 -0.89
C ALA A 58 -2.07 -28.48 -1.93
N ARG A 59 -2.59 -28.48 -3.16
CA ARG A 59 -2.05 -27.64 -4.25
C ARG A 59 -2.17 -26.15 -3.95
N ARG A 60 -3.33 -25.70 -3.44
CA ARG A 60 -3.54 -24.31 -3.03
C ARG A 60 -2.59 -23.89 -1.91
N SER A 61 -2.38 -24.76 -0.91
CA SER A 61 -1.44 -24.50 0.19
C SER A 61 0.00 -24.43 -0.31
N SER A 62 0.43 -25.34 -1.18
CA SER A 62 1.76 -25.32 -1.78
C SER A 62 2.02 -24.04 -2.56
N LEU A 63 1.09 -23.63 -3.44
CA LEU A 63 1.20 -22.37 -4.19
C LEU A 63 1.25 -21.16 -3.26
N LYS A 64 0.38 -21.12 -2.24
CA LYS A 64 0.39 -20.02 -1.26
C LYS A 64 1.73 -19.91 -0.56
N ASN A 65 2.31 -21.02 -0.15
CA ASN A 65 3.61 -21.04 0.54
C ASN A 65 4.76 -20.62 -0.40
N GLU A 66 4.73 -21.05 -1.65
CA GLU A 66 5.70 -20.66 -2.66
C GLU A 66 5.67 -19.14 -2.92
N TYR A 67 4.46 -18.58 -3.12
CA TYR A 67 4.31 -17.13 -3.31
C TYR A 67 4.70 -16.34 -2.05
N ALA A 68 4.34 -16.81 -0.86
CA ALA A 68 4.74 -16.18 0.39
C ALA A 68 6.26 -16.14 0.56
N ALA A 69 6.93 -17.26 0.27
CA ALA A 69 8.40 -17.34 0.33
C ALA A 69 9.09 -16.46 -0.72
N ARG A 70 8.49 -16.32 -1.91
CA ARG A 70 8.99 -15.42 -2.95
C ARG A 70 8.82 -13.96 -2.54
N LEU A 71 7.64 -13.60 -2.07
CA LEU A 71 7.33 -12.24 -1.60
C LEU A 71 8.29 -11.81 -0.49
N SER A 72 8.47 -12.66 0.53
CA SER A 72 9.40 -12.36 1.65
C SER A 72 10.85 -12.15 1.18
N ARG A 73 11.30 -12.87 0.16
CA ARG A 73 12.63 -12.67 -0.41
C ARG A 73 12.76 -11.33 -1.15
N GLU A 74 11.74 -10.97 -1.94
CA GLU A 74 11.74 -9.69 -2.65
C GLU A 74 11.63 -8.49 -1.70
N GLU A 75 10.81 -8.59 -0.64
CA GLU A 75 10.71 -7.59 0.41
C GLU A 75 12.05 -7.40 1.16
N ALA A 76 12.75 -8.49 1.49
CA ALA A 76 14.06 -8.41 2.12
C ALA A 76 15.10 -7.74 1.22
N LYS A 77 15.08 -8.06 -0.08
CA LYS A 77 15.97 -7.46 -1.07
C LYS A 77 15.67 -5.98 -1.28
N GLU A 78 14.41 -5.61 -1.36
CA GLU A 78 13.96 -4.22 -1.49
C GLU A 78 14.43 -3.40 -0.29
N LYS A 79 14.27 -3.93 0.92
CA LYS A 79 14.74 -3.31 2.16
C LYS A 79 16.26 -3.09 2.18
N GLN A 80 17.02 -4.06 1.70
CA GLN A 80 18.47 -3.94 1.56
C GLN A 80 18.84 -2.82 0.57
N LEU A 81 18.26 -2.85 -0.64
CA LEU A 81 18.53 -1.85 -1.69
C LEU A 81 18.14 -0.43 -1.25
N ARG A 82 17.05 -0.29 -0.50
CA ARG A 82 16.66 1.00 0.10
C ARG A 82 17.71 1.51 1.08
N GLY A 83 18.24 0.63 1.93
CA GLY A 83 19.32 0.98 2.85
C GLY A 83 20.59 1.44 2.12
N GLU A 84 20.99 0.73 1.08
CA GLU A 84 22.14 1.09 0.24
C GLU A 84 21.91 2.45 -0.46
N ALA A 85 20.72 2.68 -1.00
CA ALA A 85 20.36 3.95 -1.65
C ALA A 85 20.41 5.13 -0.68
N ILE A 86 19.95 4.96 0.56
CA ILE A 86 20.03 6.00 1.60
C ILE A 86 21.50 6.39 1.84
N VAL A 87 22.38 5.42 2.05
CA VAL A 87 23.82 5.67 2.30
C VAL A 87 24.48 6.39 1.12
N GLU A 88 24.17 6.00 -0.12
CA GLU A 88 24.73 6.65 -1.30
C GLU A 88 24.21 8.08 -1.49
N LEU A 89 22.93 8.32 -1.23
CA LEU A 89 22.36 9.68 -1.32
C LEU A 89 22.91 10.59 -0.22
N GLU A 90 23.06 10.09 1.02
CA GLU A 90 23.71 10.84 2.10
C GLU A 90 25.17 11.20 1.75
N ARG A 91 25.94 10.23 1.21
CA ARG A 91 27.30 10.46 0.75
C ARG A 91 27.35 11.52 -0.36
N PHE A 92 26.42 11.44 -1.30
CA PHE A 92 26.31 12.44 -2.37
C PHE A 92 26.02 13.82 -1.83
N LEU A 93 25.04 13.98 -0.94
CA LEU A 93 24.66 15.26 -0.35
C LEU A 93 25.74 15.85 0.57
N ASN A 94 26.51 15.02 1.24
CA ASN A 94 27.67 15.46 2.01
C ASN A 94 28.77 16.04 1.10
N ARG A 95 28.97 15.47 -0.07
CA ARG A 95 29.96 15.93 -1.04
C ARG A 95 29.49 17.13 -1.87
N TYR A 96 28.19 17.19 -2.18
CA TYR A 96 27.60 18.20 -3.07
C TYR A 96 26.31 18.78 -2.43
N PRO A 97 26.42 19.53 -1.32
CA PRO A 97 25.24 19.95 -0.56
C PRO A 97 24.35 20.97 -1.28
N GLN A 98 24.91 21.75 -2.21
CA GLN A 98 24.23 22.87 -2.88
C GLN A 98 24.32 22.81 -4.41
N HIS A 99 24.48 21.64 -5.00
CA HIS A 99 24.47 21.51 -6.45
C HIS A 99 23.06 21.82 -7.01
N PRO A 100 22.88 22.89 -7.83
CA PRO A 100 21.55 23.44 -8.12
C PRO A 100 20.59 22.48 -8.83
N ARG A 101 21.12 21.53 -9.58
CA ARG A 101 20.34 20.57 -10.36
C ARG A 101 20.11 19.23 -9.64
N HIS A 102 21.12 18.72 -8.94
CA HIS A 102 21.10 17.35 -8.43
C HIS A 102 20.84 17.27 -6.93
N SER A 103 21.25 18.27 -6.14
CA SER A 103 21.04 18.22 -4.69
C SER A 103 19.57 18.28 -4.28
N PRO A 104 18.70 19.10 -4.91
CA PRO A 104 17.27 19.09 -4.54
C PRO A 104 16.60 17.75 -4.87
N GLU A 105 16.93 17.12 -5.99
CA GLU A 105 16.40 15.81 -6.35
C GLU A 105 16.87 14.72 -5.36
N ALA A 106 18.16 14.75 -5.01
CA ALA A 106 18.74 13.82 -4.04
C ALA A 106 18.14 13.99 -2.64
N MET A 107 17.92 15.26 -2.17
CA MET A 107 17.27 15.53 -0.90
C MET A 107 15.82 15.03 -0.87
N PHE A 108 15.08 15.32 -1.95
CA PHE A 108 13.69 14.87 -2.06
C PHE A 108 13.62 13.33 -2.00
N ARG A 109 14.43 12.66 -2.81
CA ARG A 109 14.47 11.18 -2.84
C ARG A 109 14.92 10.58 -1.51
N LEU A 110 15.92 11.17 -0.86
CA LEU A 110 16.38 10.71 0.45
C LEU A 110 15.28 10.85 1.51
N ALA A 111 14.54 11.96 1.49
CA ALA A 111 13.40 12.17 2.39
C ALA A 111 12.29 11.14 2.16
N GLU A 112 11.97 10.81 0.91
CA GLU A 112 11.02 9.74 0.57
C GLU A 112 11.47 8.38 1.11
N LEU A 113 12.75 8.01 0.92
CA LEU A 113 13.28 6.73 1.41
C LEU A 113 13.26 6.61 2.94
N HIS A 114 13.53 7.71 3.65
CA HIS A 114 13.38 7.75 5.11
C HIS A 114 11.91 7.61 5.52
N PHE A 115 11.00 8.29 4.84
CA PHE A 115 9.57 8.18 5.06
C PHE A 115 9.07 6.74 4.87
N GLU A 116 9.41 6.10 3.75
CA GLU A 116 9.06 4.70 3.46
C GLU A 116 9.59 3.76 4.55
N ARG A 117 10.85 3.95 4.97
CA ARG A 117 11.48 3.13 6.02
C ARG A 117 10.76 3.25 7.36
N THR A 118 10.41 4.48 7.77
CA THR A 118 9.67 4.73 9.01
C THR A 118 8.26 4.16 8.96
N SER A 119 7.54 4.36 7.85
CA SER A 119 6.19 3.83 7.65
C SER A 119 6.15 2.31 7.74
N GLU A 120 7.10 1.62 7.10
CA GLU A 120 7.19 0.16 7.19
C GLU A 120 7.49 -0.34 8.61
N ALA A 121 8.43 0.32 9.30
CA ALA A 121 8.76 -0.02 10.68
C ALA A 121 7.54 0.13 11.59
N PHE A 122 6.81 1.22 11.44
CA PHE A 122 5.59 1.50 12.20
C PHE A 122 4.49 0.46 11.93
N ILE A 123 4.20 0.15 10.65
CA ILE A 123 3.22 -0.89 10.28
C ILE A 123 3.65 -2.26 10.83
N GLY A 124 4.93 -2.58 10.77
CA GLY A 124 5.48 -3.82 11.33
C GLY A 124 5.29 -3.93 12.83
N GLN A 125 5.55 -2.86 13.57
CA GLN A 125 5.35 -2.78 15.02
C GLN A 125 3.88 -2.89 15.41
N SER A 126 3.00 -2.15 14.73
CA SER A 126 1.55 -2.18 14.97
C SER A 126 0.94 -3.56 14.75
N ARG A 127 1.46 -4.34 13.81
CA ARG A 127 1.03 -5.73 13.58
C ARG A 127 1.56 -6.71 14.63
N ALA A 128 2.73 -6.46 15.19
CA ALA A 128 3.34 -7.32 16.21
C ALA A 128 2.74 -7.11 17.61
N GLN A 129 2.27 -5.89 17.88
CA GLN A 129 1.67 -5.50 19.15
C GLN A 129 0.15 -5.56 19.04
N SER A 130 -0.45 -6.67 19.45
CA SER A 130 -1.92 -6.82 19.54
C SER A 130 -2.53 -6.14 20.77
N GLY A 131 -1.97 -5.02 21.26
CA GLY A 131 -2.45 -4.28 22.44
C GLY A 131 -1.96 -2.83 22.45
N GLU A 132 -2.86 -1.96 22.44
CA GLU A 132 -3.06 -0.59 22.95
C GLU A 132 -1.87 0.37 23.21
N ILE A 133 -0.66 0.13 22.70
CA ILE A 133 0.39 1.15 22.70
C ILE A 133 0.43 1.78 21.30
N VAL A 134 -0.22 2.92 21.16
CA VAL A 134 -0.08 3.78 19.97
C VAL A 134 1.32 4.39 20.01
N THR A 135 2.26 3.77 19.33
CA THR A 135 3.57 4.38 19.10
C THR A 135 3.43 5.41 17.98
N ILE A 136 3.88 6.64 18.21
CA ILE A 136 3.93 7.68 17.18
C ILE A 136 5.12 7.39 16.27
N PRO A 137 4.97 7.40 14.94
CA PRO A 137 6.09 7.17 14.03
C PRO A 137 7.06 8.35 14.04
N ASP A 138 8.35 8.09 14.05
CA ASP A 138 9.39 9.12 14.01
C ASP A 138 9.78 9.47 12.56
N TYR A 139 9.15 10.47 11.99
CA TYR A 139 9.46 11.02 10.66
C TYR A 139 10.47 12.18 10.68
N ASN A 140 11.11 12.49 11.80
CA ASN A 140 12.06 13.60 11.91
C ASN A 140 13.12 13.66 10.80
N PRO A 141 13.77 12.53 10.40
CA PRO A 141 14.74 12.57 9.31
C PRO A 141 14.16 13.07 7.98
N SER A 142 12.92 12.70 7.67
CA SER A 142 12.22 13.16 6.46
C SER A 142 11.81 14.63 6.57
N VAL A 143 11.28 15.03 7.72
CA VAL A 143 10.87 16.42 8.02
C VAL A 143 12.05 17.38 7.87
N GLU A 144 13.20 17.05 8.43
CA GLU A 144 14.41 17.89 8.32
C GLU A 144 14.87 18.06 6.86
N LEU A 145 14.84 16.97 6.09
CA LEU A 145 15.22 17.00 4.68
C LEU A 145 14.24 17.82 3.84
N TYR A 146 12.92 17.68 4.06
CA TYR A 146 11.93 18.49 3.36
C TYR A 146 12.04 19.96 3.73
N ARG A 147 12.22 20.31 5.02
CA ARG A 147 12.45 21.69 5.46
C ARG A 147 13.70 22.28 4.81
N ARG A 148 14.79 21.53 4.80
CA ARG A 148 16.04 21.95 4.16
C ARG A 148 15.86 22.15 2.66
N LEU A 149 15.19 21.21 1.97
CA LEU A 149 14.89 21.31 0.55
C LEU A 149 14.12 22.59 0.21
N LEU A 150 13.03 22.86 0.95
CA LEU A 150 12.18 24.04 0.71
C LEU A 150 12.91 25.34 0.97
N ARG A 151 13.80 25.39 1.96
CA ARG A 151 14.61 26.57 2.31
C ARG A 151 15.72 26.80 1.29
N ASP A 152 16.51 25.77 0.98
CA ASP A 152 17.73 25.88 0.18
C ASP A 152 17.45 25.93 -1.33
N PHE A 153 16.31 25.36 -1.77
CA PHE A 153 15.92 25.26 -3.18
C PHE A 153 14.46 25.69 -3.43
N PRO A 154 14.11 26.96 -3.20
CA PRO A 154 12.73 27.44 -3.30
C PRO A 154 12.12 27.33 -4.70
N THR A 155 12.93 27.17 -5.74
CA THR A 155 12.48 27.05 -7.14
C THR A 155 12.47 25.59 -7.64
N TYR A 156 12.70 24.62 -6.75
CA TYR A 156 12.67 23.22 -7.16
C TYR A 156 11.25 22.80 -7.57
N ARG A 157 11.14 22.13 -8.72
CA ARG A 157 9.87 21.80 -9.38
C ARG A 157 8.88 21.00 -8.52
N ASN A 158 9.40 20.14 -7.62
CA ASN A 158 8.58 19.28 -6.78
C ASN A 158 8.36 19.81 -5.35
N ASN A 159 8.59 21.13 -5.12
CA ASN A 159 8.39 21.73 -3.79
C ASN A 159 6.95 21.59 -3.29
N HIS A 160 5.96 21.52 -4.17
CA HIS A 160 4.58 21.24 -3.80
C HIS A 160 4.42 19.84 -3.17
N LEU A 161 5.08 18.83 -3.74
CA LEU A 161 5.09 17.48 -3.17
C LEU A 161 5.86 17.43 -1.86
N ALA A 162 7.02 18.10 -1.79
CA ALA A 162 7.80 18.21 -0.56
C ALA A 162 7.00 18.87 0.58
N THR A 163 6.26 19.94 0.29
CA THR A 163 5.41 20.63 1.28
C THR A 163 4.23 19.73 1.71
N TYR A 164 3.62 19.01 0.77
CA TYR A 164 2.56 18.06 1.09
C TYR A 164 3.05 16.94 2.02
N LEU A 165 4.18 16.31 1.67
CA LEU A 165 4.77 15.23 2.46
C LEU A 165 5.27 15.70 3.81
N LEU A 166 5.80 16.94 3.88
CA LEU A 166 6.14 17.59 5.15
C LEU A 166 4.92 17.72 6.05
N GLY A 167 3.80 18.24 5.54
CA GLY A 167 2.56 18.38 6.29
C GLY A 167 2.01 17.02 6.74
N TYR A 168 2.11 16.00 5.88
CA TYR A 168 1.71 14.64 6.22
C TYR A 168 2.56 14.07 7.38
N CYS A 169 3.89 14.14 7.27
CA CYS A 169 4.79 13.64 8.32
C CYS A 169 4.53 14.33 9.67
N LEU A 170 4.32 15.66 9.64
CA LEU A 170 4.03 16.44 10.85
C LEU A 170 2.69 16.03 11.49
N GLY A 171 1.65 15.80 10.69
CA GLY A 171 0.36 15.33 11.19
C GLY A 171 0.44 13.95 11.83
N GLU A 172 1.18 13.01 11.22
CA GLU A 172 1.39 11.68 11.80
C GLU A 172 2.23 11.69 13.10
N MET A 173 2.95 12.79 13.35
CA MET A 173 3.74 13.01 14.57
C MET A 173 2.99 13.87 15.62
N ASP A 174 1.68 14.08 15.47
CA ASP A 174 0.84 14.95 16.33
C ASP A 174 1.27 16.44 16.35
N HIS A 175 2.03 16.88 15.31
CA HIS A 175 2.38 18.29 15.12
C HIS A 175 1.33 19.01 14.26
N ASP A 176 0.07 18.95 14.70
CA ASP A 176 -1.11 19.38 13.93
C ASP A 176 -1.06 20.82 13.43
N GLU A 177 -0.56 21.76 14.26
CA GLU A 177 -0.51 23.17 13.91
C GLU A 177 0.51 23.41 12.77
N GLU A 178 1.67 22.79 12.83
CA GLU A 178 2.69 22.87 11.78
C GLU A 178 2.23 22.18 10.49
N ALA A 179 1.57 21.02 10.63
CA ALA A 179 0.95 20.29 9.51
C ALA A 179 -0.10 21.18 8.81
N ARG A 180 -0.98 21.80 9.58
CA ARG A 180 -2.00 22.74 9.09
C ARG A 180 -1.38 23.91 8.34
N GLN A 181 -0.29 24.47 8.85
CA GLN A 181 0.43 25.57 8.18
C GLN A 181 1.06 25.14 6.86
N ALA A 182 1.67 23.94 6.81
CA ALA A 182 2.23 23.40 5.57
C ALA A 182 1.13 23.22 4.50
N PHE A 183 -0.02 22.66 4.85
CA PHE A 183 -1.15 22.51 3.94
C PHE A 183 -1.77 23.84 3.52
N LEU A 184 -1.91 24.81 4.43
CA LEU A 184 -2.35 26.15 4.09
C LEU A 184 -1.36 26.83 3.14
N GLY A 185 -0.05 26.68 3.36
CA GLY A 185 0.98 27.16 2.45
C GLY A 185 0.81 26.66 1.03
N LEU A 186 0.45 25.39 0.86
CA LEU A 186 0.12 24.78 -0.44
C LEU A 186 -1.10 25.42 -1.10
N VAL A 187 -2.21 25.51 -0.35
CA VAL A 187 -3.49 26.01 -0.86
C VAL A 187 -3.40 27.50 -1.18
N CYS A 188 -2.75 28.29 -0.31
CA CYS A 188 -2.70 29.75 -0.42
C CYS A 188 -1.61 30.25 -1.36
N ALA A 189 -0.52 29.49 -1.57
CA ALA A 189 0.57 29.91 -2.44
C ALA A 189 0.13 30.06 -3.90
N ASN A 190 -0.89 29.32 -4.33
CA ASN A 190 -1.44 29.32 -5.70
C ASN A 190 -0.35 29.32 -6.79
N LYS A 191 0.85 28.80 -6.44
CA LYS A 191 2.07 28.83 -7.26
C LYS A 191 2.25 27.56 -8.08
N PHE A 192 1.46 26.52 -7.78
CA PHE A 192 1.58 25.22 -8.42
C PHE A 192 0.45 25.08 -9.42
N GLU A 193 0.80 24.94 -10.68
CA GLU A 193 -0.20 24.60 -11.71
C GLU A 193 -0.82 23.24 -11.34
N PRO A 194 -2.16 23.18 -11.24
CA PRO A 194 -2.81 21.88 -11.03
C PRO A 194 -2.53 21.00 -12.24
N LEU A 195 -2.07 19.77 -12.01
CA LEU A 195 -1.92 18.79 -13.08
C LEU A 195 -3.25 18.67 -13.83
N ALA A 196 -3.27 19.21 -15.06
CA ALA A 196 -4.33 19.02 -16.07
C ALA A 196 -5.79 19.12 -15.58
N THR A 197 -6.16 20.20 -14.92
CA THR A 197 -7.56 20.61 -14.88
C THR A 197 -7.83 21.61 -16.03
N PRO A 198 -9.00 21.51 -16.71
CA PRO A 198 -9.34 22.46 -17.76
C PRO A 198 -9.30 23.89 -17.20
N ALA A 199 -8.74 24.82 -17.98
CA ALA A 199 -8.60 26.21 -17.61
C ALA A 199 -9.91 26.78 -17.01
N PRO A 200 -9.84 27.46 -15.84
CA PRO A 200 -11.04 28.09 -15.29
C PRO A 200 -11.59 29.10 -16.30
N PRO A 201 -12.93 29.28 -16.36
CA PRO A 201 -13.54 30.20 -17.30
C PRO A 201 -12.97 31.61 -17.12
N VAL A 202 -12.54 32.18 -18.21
CA VAL A 202 -11.99 33.55 -18.32
C VAL A 202 -12.94 34.52 -17.64
N GLY A 203 -12.52 35.15 -16.52
CA GLY A 203 -13.33 36.17 -15.86
C GLY A 203 -13.31 36.22 -14.32
N ARG A 204 -12.72 35.25 -13.64
CA ARG A 204 -12.50 35.38 -12.19
C ARG A 204 -11.18 36.10 -11.92
N LYS A 205 -11.30 37.33 -11.41
CA LYS A 205 -10.18 38.04 -10.74
C LYS A 205 -9.58 37.06 -9.73
N ASN A 206 -8.25 36.98 -9.69
CA ASN A 206 -7.47 36.14 -8.77
C ASN A 206 -7.87 36.38 -7.31
N LYS A 207 -8.98 35.78 -6.89
CA LYS A 207 -9.33 35.70 -5.49
C LYS A 207 -8.72 34.42 -4.97
N PRO A 208 -8.02 34.42 -3.84
CA PRO A 208 -7.49 33.19 -3.28
C PRO A 208 -8.63 32.16 -3.11
N PRO A 209 -8.39 30.88 -3.37
CA PRO A 209 -9.44 29.86 -3.38
C PRO A 209 -10.11 29.65 -2.00
N TYR A 210 -9.56 30.26 -0.96
CA TYR A 210 -10.05 30.14 0.40
C TYR A 210 -9.96 31.46 1.16
N ASP A 211 -11.03 31.87 1.85
CA ASP A 211 -11.09 33.15 2.58
C ASP A 211 -10.10 33.24 3.79
N GLY A 212 -9.51 32.11 4.21
CA GLY A 212 -8.50 32.03 5.26
C GLY A 212 -7.05 32.26 4.80
N CYS A 213 -6.82 32.57 3.51
CA CYS A 213 -5.50 32.78 2.95
C CYS A 213 -4.94 34.21 3.16
N GLU A 214 -5.63 35.06 3.92
CA GLU A 214 -5.05 36.36 4.27
C GLU A 214 -3.82 36.17 5.19
N PRO A 215 -2.65 36.69 4.83
CA PRO A 215 -1.46 36.56 5.67
C PRO A 215 -1.75 37.25 7.01
N ARG A 216 -1.86 36.51 8.08
CA ARG A 216 -1.78 37.04 9.42
C ARG A 216 -0.40 37.70 9.52
N LYS A 217 -0.35 38.95 9.97
CA LYS A 217 0.90 39.79 10.05
C LYS A 217 2.00 39.13 10.91
N SER A 218 1.73 38.03 11.59
CA SER A 218 2.67 37.23 12.39
C SER A 218 3.31 36.07 11.66
N ASP A 219 2.75 35.61 10.53
CA ASP A 219 3.07 34.26 9.96
C ASP A 219 4.10 34.32 8.81
N GLY A 220 4.57 35.51 8.45
CA GLY A 220 5.56 35.70 7.39
C GLY A 220 6.97 35.15 7.69
N LYS A 221 7.18 34.65 8.91
CA LYS A 221 8.47 34.06 9.34
C LYS A 221 8.55 32.55 9.22
N LEU A 222 7.43 31.83 9.12
CA LEU A 222 7.39 30.38 9.32
C LEU A 222 7.69 29.54 8.06
N LEU A 223 7.77 30.14 6.90
CA LEU A 223 8.24 29.47 5.67
C LEU A 223 9.70 29.80 5.33
N ALA A 224 10.38 30.61 6.14
CA ALA A 224 11.75 31.08 5.90
C ALA A 224 12.74 30.71 7.03
N GLU A 225 12.31 30.09 8.10
CA GLU A 225 13.13 29.45 9.12
C GLU A 225 12.96 27.92 9.04
#